data_d6b28cb86932b02d2465ef40daf34cab
#
_entry.id   d6b28cb86932b02d2465ef40daf34cab
#
_cell.length_a   1.000
_cell.length_b   1.000
_cell.length_c   1.000
_cell.angle_alpha   90.00
_cell.angle_beta   90.00
_cell.angle_gamma   90.00
#
_symmetry.space_group_name_H-M   'P 1'
#
loop_
_entity.id
_entity.type
_entity.pdbx_description
1 polymer ?
#
loop_
_entity_poly.entity_id
_entity_poly.type
_entity_poly.pdbx_seq_one_letter_code
_entity_poly.pdbx_strand_id
1 'polypeptide(L)'
;TTYDSYDLVDEICALNEIAEDFREELVEFFSDEIWCDRDPYGDDESSILRYTWGNFVKFIKTKRRYFFWKIETNKESDDYTSNTHLILEDIAQNIIDLKLIAPLERGTVIYRGRRGKLTPSCEKLGPPPSEKAQQNRMSPAGISMFYGAFDQETIIAEILDENLFEPVTIGSFKTTQDFNVIDFTKLPQFISIFDKEKSRYREGLIFMKSFLRDFVSPVEKDGREHVDYVPTQVVTEFIRDSFLSYNIQGILYPSSKNNEKCCVLFFDCSNCTQDAQDDRSQIYLSLESADTIVALPEFKYSRLNE
;
A
#
# COMPACT_ATOMS: atom_id res chain seq x y z
N THR A 1 33.32 7.89 15.01
CA THR A 1 33.68 7.49 16.38
C THR A 1 32.72 6.39 16.80
N THR A 2 33.23 5.40 17.52
CA THR A 2 32.42 4.35 18.13
C THR A 2 32.38 4.58 19.64
N TYR A 3 31.22 4.33 20.22
CA TYR A 3 30.91 4.52 21.64
C TYR A 3 30.46 3.19 22.22
N ASP A 4 30.86 2.89 23.44
CA ASP A 4 30.21 1.87 24.24
C ASP A 4 28.96 2.44 24.93
N SER A 5 28.28 1.63 25.70
CA SER A 5 27.02 2.04 26.36
C SER A 5 27.25 3.09 27.45
N TYR A 6 28.40 3.09 28.10
CA TYR A 6 28.78 4.12 29.07
C TYR A 6 29.02 5.46 28.38
N ASP A 7 29.83 5.46 27.32
CA ASP A 7 30.12 6.65 26.52
C ASP A 7 28.82 7.25 25.93
N LEU A 8 27.90 6.38 25.46
CA LEU A 8 26.60 6.81 24.92
C LEU A 8 25.78 7.54 25.98
N VAL A 9 25.66 6.96 27.18
CA VAL A 9 24.82 7.53 28.25
C VAL A 9 25.46 8.82 28.79
N ASP A 10 26.75 8.83 28.98
CA ASP A 10 27.46 9.95 29.62
C ASP A 10 27.73 11.11 28.66
N GLU A 11 28.24 10.83 27.48
CA GLU A 11 28.70 11.88 26.58
C GLU A 11 27.64 12.33 25.55
N ILE A 12 26.92 11.36 25.00
CA ILE A 12 25.96 11.67 23.93
C ILE A 12 24.60 12.06 24.51
N CYS A 13 24.08 11.31 25.47
CA CYS A 13 22.81 11.62 26.11
C CYS A 13 22.95 12.70 27.18
N ALA A 14 24.17 13.08 27.56
CA ALA A 14 24.47 14.04 28.62
C ALA A 14 23.75 13.73 29.95
N LEU A 15 23.66 12.43 30.27
CA LEU A 15 22.91 11.93 31.44
C LEU A 15 23.81 11.68 32.67
N ASN A 16 25.02 12.22 32.65
CA ASN A 16 26.00 12.11 33.74
C ASN A 16 25.55 12.77 35.05
N GLU A 17 24.52 13.62 35.02
CA GLU A 17 23.93 14.27 36.22
C GLU A 17 22.71 13.53 36.81
N ILE A 18 22.34 12.37 36.24
CA ILE A 18 21.19 11.58 36.71
C ILE A 18 21.62 10.70 37.89
N ALA A 19 20.63 10.29 38.72
CA ALA A 19 20.86 9.32 39.77
C ALA A 19 21.57 8.07 39.27
N GLU A 20 22.63 7.66 39.97
CA GLU A 20 23.55 6.58 39.57
C GLU A 20 22.81 5.27 39.25
N ASP A 21 21.81 4.92 40.04
CA ASP A 21 20.96 3.72 39.85
C ASP A 21 20.27 3.74 38.49
N PHE A 22 19.71 4.87 38.09
CA PHE A 22 19.01 5.01 36.81
C PHE A 22 19.99 5.02 35.61
N ARG A 23 21.18 5.58 35.81
CA ARG A 23 22.25 5.55 34.83
C ARG A 23 22.72 4.12 34.58
N GLU A 24 22.92 3.31 35.62
CA GLU A 24 23.29 1.91 35.51
C GLU A 24 22.22 1.09 34.78
N GLU A 25 20.94 1.31 35.05
CA GLU A 25 19.83 0.67 34.33
C GLU A 25 19.85 1.02 32.84
N LEU A 26 20.15 2.28 32.48
CA LEU A 26 20.27 2.70 31.09
C LEU A 26 21.50 2.07 30.40
N VAL A 27 22.63 2.03 31.07
CA VAL A 27 23.84 1.39 30.53
C VAL A 27 23.61 -0.11 30.33
N GLU A 28 22.94 -0.79 31.27
CA GLU A 28 22.57 -2.19 31.14
C GLU A 28 21.59 -2.41 29.97
N PHE A 29 20.65 -1.50 29.77
CA PHE A 29 19.71 -1.54 28.64
C PHE A 29 20.44 -1.47 27.29
N PHE A 30 21.54 -0.74 27.21
CA PHE A 30 22.38 -0.60 25.99
C PHE A 30 23.60 -1.54 25.96
N SER A 31 23.80 -2.41 26.96
CA SER A 31 25.07 -3.08 27.29
C SER A 31 25.70 -3.93 26.20
N ASP A 32 24.96 -4.38 25.22
CA ASP A 32 25.46 -5.29 24.18
C ASP A 32 25.61 -4.62 22.81
N GLU A 33 25.53 -3.29 22.74
CA GLU A 33 25.53 -2.55 21.49
C GLU A 33 26.76 -1.66 21.37
N ILE A 34 27.34 -1.61 20.16
CA ILE A 34 28.35 -0.62 19.79
C ILE A 34 27.63 0.50 19.04
N TRP A 35 27.76 1.70 19.52
CA TRP A 35 27.13 2.89 18.98
C TRP A 35 28.12 3.67 18.12
N CYS A 36 27.67 4.36 17.11
CA CYS A 36 28.50 5.27 16.33
C CYS A 36 27.72 6.54 16.00
N ASP A 37 28.48 7.62 15.84
CA ASP A 37 27.91 8.85 15.29
C ASP A 37 27.34 8.56 13.92
N ARG A 38 26.14 9.03 13.69
CA ARG A 38 25.59 9.12 12.34
C ARG A 38 26.40 10.18 11.58
N ASP A 39 26.94 9.82 10.42
CA ASP A 39 27.52 10.81 9.53
C ASP A 39 26.45 11.85 9.19
N PRO A 40 26.57 13.11 9.64
CA PRO A 40 25.56 14.14 9.35
C PRO A 40 25.49 14.48 7.86
N TYR A 41 26.48 14.06 7.09
CA TYR A 41 26.57 14.23 5.63
C TYR A 41 26.31 12.91 4.88
N GLY A 42 26.16 11.79 5.59
CA GLY A 42 25.84 10.49 5.03
C GLY A 42 24.34 10.37 4.79
N ASP A 43 23.97 9.80 3.63
CA ASP A 43 22.60 9.45 3.35
C ASP A 43 22.14 8.29 4.26
N ASP A 44 21.02 8.47 4.95
CA ASP A 44 20.39 7.37 5.65
C ASP A 44 19.70 6.40 4.67
N GLU A 45 19.52 5.17 5.11
CA GLU A 45 18.90 4.13 4.29
C GLU A 45 17.53 4.56 3.74
N SER A 46 16.71 5.22 4.55
CA SER A 46 15.40 5.70 4.11
C SER A 46 15.51 6.79 3.05
N SER A 47 16.54 7.63 3.09
CA SER A 47 16.82 8.65 2.07
C SER A 47 17.30 8.02 0.77
N ILE A 48 18.19 7.03 0.86
CA ILE A 48 18.64 6.25 -0.30
C ILE A 48 17.45 5.56 -0.96
N LEU A 49 16.61 4.86 -0.20
CA LEU A 49 15.42 4.18 -0.72
C LEU A 49 14.44 5.16 -1.37
N ARG A 50 14.21 6.33 -0.77
CA ARG A 50 13.34 7.38 -1.35
C ARG A 50 13.91 7.94 -2.65
N TYR A 51 15.21 8.17 -2.70
CA TYR A 51 15.89 8.63 -3.92
C TYR A 51 15.79 7.56 -5.03
N THR A 52 16.07 6.31 -4.69
CA THR A 52 15.96 5.17 -5.63
C THR A 52 14.54 5.00 -6.14
N TRP A 53 13.53 5.11 -5.26
CA TRP A 53 12.12 5.13 -5.65
C TRP A 53 11.79 6.27 -6.62
N GLY A 54 12.23 7.49 -6.33
CA GLY A 54 12.04 8.65 -7.21
C GLY A 54 12.65 8.44 -8.60
N ASN A 55 13.86 7.87 -8.65
CA ASN A 55 14.53 7.52 -9.91
C ASN A 55 13.79 6.41 -10.66
N PHE A 56 13.33 5.38 -9.97
CA PHE A 56 12.50 4.32 -10.56
C PHE A 56 11.23 4.90 -11.18
N VAL A 57 10.50 5.72 -10.44
CA VAL A 57 9.28 6.39 -10.93
C VAL A 57 9.57 7.21 -12.20
N LYS A 58 10.62 8.04 -12.16
CA LYS A 58 11.03 8.83 -13.33
C LYS A 58 11.42 7.95 -14.51
N PHE A 59 12.20 6.91 -14.27
CA PHE A 59 12.68 6.00 -15.30
C PHE A 59 11.52 5.28 -15.99
N ILE A 60 10.61 4.69 -15.23
CA ILE A 60 9.51 3.88 -15.77
C ILE A 60 8.43 4.74 -16.45
N LYS A 61 8.26 6.00 -16.02
CA LYS A 61 7.38 6.96 -16.70
C LYS A 61 7.95 7.45 -18.03
N THR A 62 9.27 7.62 -18.14
CA THR A 62 9.87 8.41 -19.24
C THR A 62 10.87 7.67 -20.12
N LYS A 63 11.36 6.52 -19.69
CA LYS A 63 12.42 5.77 -20.39
C LYS A 63 11.98 4.40 -20.84
N ARG A 64 11.68 3.47 -19.93
CA ARG A 64 11.33 2.07 -20.23
C ARG A 64 10.29 1.55 -19.25
N ARG A 65 9.28 0.81 -19.75
CA ARG A 65 8.19 0.24 -18.93
C ARG A 65 8.24 -1.27 -18.81
N TYR A 66 8.72 -1.99 -19.83
CA TYR A 66 8.56 -3.44 -19.93
C TYR A 66 9.85 -4.23 -19.73
N PHE A 67 11.04 -3.60 -19.91
CA PHE A 67 12.35 -4.25 -19.82
C PHE A 67 13.33 -3.49 -18.93
N PHE A 68 12.88 -3.06 -17.75
CA PHE A 68 13.72 -2.30 -16.82
C PHE A 68 14.68 -3.18 -16.00
N TRP A 69 14.43 -4.49 -15.87
CA TRP A 69 15.30 -5.44 -15.16
C TRP A 69 16.51 -5.94 -15.97
N LYS A 70 16.57 -5.67 -17.27
CA LYS A 70 17.70 -6.02 -18.13
C LYS A 70 18.66 -4.84 -18.38
N ILE A 71 18.95 -4.06 -17.38
CA ILE A 71 19.95 -3.00 -17.51
C ILE A 71 21.30 -3.63 -17.25
N GLU A 72 22.09 -3.85 -18.31
CA GLU A 72 23.51 -4.18 -18.17
C GLU A 72 24.19 -2.99 -17.47
N THR A 73 24.76 -3.25 -16.32
CA THR A 73 25.57 -2.29 -15.58
C THR A 73 26.87 -2.06 -16.37
N ASN A 74 26.91 -1.07 -17.23
CA ASN A 74 28.17 -0.51 -17.66
C ASN A 74 28.84 0.12 -16.45
N LYS A 75 29.89 -0.53 -15.96
CA LYS A 75 30.64 -0.16 -14.74
C LYS A 75 31.32 1.23 -14.77
N GLU A 76 31.15 1.99 -15.83
CA GLU A 76 31.84 3.26 -16.06
C GLU A 76 30.93 4.50 -15.98
N SER A 77 29.63 4.36 -15.77
CA SER A 77 28.79 5.52 -15.51
C SER A 77 28.39 5.53 -14.03
N ASP A 78 28.69 6.60 -13.33
CA ASP A 78 28.17 6.97 -12.01
C ASP A 78 26.62 7.15 -12.00
N ASP A 79 25.95 6.50 -12.94
CA ASP A 79 24.52 6.62 -13.13
C ASP A 79 23.83 5.64 -12.19
N TYR A 80 23.35 6.13 -11.06
CA TYR A 80 22.49 5.43 -10.07
C TYR A 80 21.25 4.77 -10.69
N THR A 81 21.07 4.86 -12.01
CA THR A 81 19.97 4.24 -12.76
C THR A 81 20.15 2.73 -12.94
N SER A 82 21.34 2.20 -12.73
CA SER A 82 21.66 0.78 -12.98
C SER A 82 20.96 -0.20 -12.05
N ASN A 83 20.54 0.24 -10.85
CA ASN A 83 19.94 -0.61 -9.82
C ASN A 83 18.50 -0.22 -9.46
N THR A 84 17.83 0.58 -10.28
CA THR A 84 16.47 1.06 -9.98
C THR A 84 15.42 -0.06 -9.85
N HIS A 85 15.67 -1.25 -10.40
CA HIS A 85 14.78 -2.41 -10.24
C HIS A 85 14.86 -3.03 -8.84
N LEU A 86 15.99 -2.87 -8.13
CA LEU A 86 16.17 -3.41 -6.78
C LEU A 86 15.19 -2.79 -5.77
N ILE A 87 14.68 -1.58 -6.04
CA ILE A 87 13.68 -0.95 -5.17
C ILE A 87 12.41 -1.79 -5.01
N LEU A 88 12.06 -2.61 -5.99
CA LEU A 88 10.92 -3.51 -5.88
C LEU A 88 11.20 -4.64 -4.89
N GLU A 89 12.45 -5.16 -4.88
CA GLU A 89 12.91 -6.15 -3.91
C GLU A 89 12.98 -5.54 -2.50
N ASP A 90 13.44 -4.29 -2.38
CA ASP A 90 13.46 -3.56 -1.10
C ASP A 90 12.04 -3.34 -0.57
N ILE A 91 11.07 -3.01 -1.44
CA ILE A 91 9.66 -2.91 -1.05
C ILE A 91 9.15 -4.28 -0.55
N ALA A 92 9.47 -5.37 -1.27
CA ALA A 92 9.05 -6.71 -0.86
C ALA A 92 9.67 -7.11 0.49
N GLN A 93 10.95 -6.83 0.70
CA GLN A 93 11.63 -7.12 1.96
C GLN A 93 11.00 -6.32 3.12
N ASN A 94 10.72 -5.04 2.92
CA ASN A 94 10.06 -4.22 3.92
C ASN A 94 8.62 -4.70 4.23
N ILE A 95 7.89 -5.22 3.25
CA ILE A 95 6.56 -5.84 3.47
C ILE A 95 6.69 -7.03 4.43
N ILE A 96 7.72 -7.86 4.27
CA ILE A 96 7.99 -9.03 5.12
C ILE A 96 8.42 -8.58 6.52
N ASP A 97 9.42 -7.71 6.61
CA ASP A 97 10.03 -7.25 7.85
C ASP A 97 9.03 -6.52 8.76
N LEU A 98 8.17 -5.71 8.16
CA LEU A 98 7.10 -4.99 8.86
C LEU A 98 5.84 -5.84 9.08
N LYS A 99 5.86 -7.13 8.67
CA LYS A 99 4.76 -8.09 8.85
C LYS A 99 3.42 -7.61 8.29
N LEU A 100 3.45 -7.06 7.08
CA LEU A 100 2.27 -6.50 6.43
C LEU A 100 1.40 -7.55 5.72
N ILE A 101 1.82 -8.81 5.65
CA ILE A 101 1.01 -9.91 5.14
C ILE A 101 -0.04 -10.27 6.20
N ALA A 102 -1.31 -10.21 5.81
CA ALA A 102 -2.42 -10.47 6.70
C ALA A 102 -3.48 -11.37 6.05
N PRO A 103 -4.14 -12.25 6.80
CA PRO A 103 -5.29 -12.97 6.30
C PRO A 103 -6.50 -12.02 6.13
N LEU A 104 -7.23 -12.23 5.07
CA LEU A 104 -8.58 -11.74 4.88
C LEU A 104 -9.54 -12.92 5.00
N GLU A 105 -10.31 -12.94 6.08
CA GLU A 105 -11.10 -14.09 6.47
C GLU A 105 -12.35 -14.25 5.59
N ARG A 106 -12.79 -15.50 5.42
CA ARG A 106 -14.08 -15.81 4.84
C ARG A 106 -15.20 -15.08 5.58
N GLY A 107 -16.16 -14.57 4.82
CA GLY A 107 -17.28 -13.82 5.39
C GLY A 107 -17.03 -12.33 5.54
N THR A 108 -15.83 -11.84 5.22
CA THR A 108 -15.53 -10.40 5.24
C THR A 108 -16.39 -9.68 4.21
N VAL A 109 -17.04 -8.61 4.65
CA VAL A 109 -17.91 -7.79 3.79
C VAL A 109 -17.09 -6.68 3.15
N ILE A 110 -17.23 -6.53 1.84
CA ILE A 110 -16.55 -5.51 1.03
C ILE A 110 -17.60 -4.84 0.16
N TYR A 111 -17.61 -3.54 0.10
CA TYR A 111 -18.51 -2.74 -0.72
C TYR A 111 -17.84 -2.30 -2.01
N ARG A 112 -18.60 -2.31 -3.10
CA ARG A 112 -18.16 -1.76 -4.37
C ARG A 112 -19.29 -0.98 -5.01
N GLY A 113 -18.99 0.23 -5.46
CA GLY A 113 -19.96 1.11 -6.09
C GLY A 113 -19.69 1.32 -7.59
N ARG A 114 -20.75 1.64 -8.30
CA ARG A 114 -20.68 2.13 -9.68
C ARG A 114 -21.70 3.22 -9.91
N ARG A 115 -21.34 4.21 -10.74
CA ARG A 115 -22.27 5.27 -11.16
C ARG A 115 -23.43 4.70 -11.95
N GLY A 116 -24.60 5.29 -11.77
CA GLY A 116 -25.84 4.91 -12.42
C GLY A 116 -26.71 3.96 -11.60
N LYS A 117 -27.96 3.82 -12.02
CA LYS A 117 -28.89 2.84 -11.48
C LYS A 117 -28.70 1.52 -12.22
N LEU A 118 -28.02 0.57 -11.58
CA LEU A 118 -27.66 -0.71 -12.17
C LEU A 118 -28.51 -1.84 -11.58
N THR A 119 -28.85 -2.83 -12.41
CA THR A 119 -29.43 -4.09 -11.92
C THR A 119 -28.37 -4.84 -11.10
N PRO A 120 -28.67 -5.27 -9.86
CA PRO A 120 -27.75 -6.05 -9.04
C PRO A 120 -27.32 -7.35 -9.72
N SER A 121 -26.07 -7.42 -10.14
CA SER A 121 -25.47 -8.65 -10.68
C SER A 121 -23.95 -8.58 -10.61
N CYS A 122 -23.29 -9.74 -10.52
CA CYS A 122 -21.84 -9.83 -10.60
C CYS A 122 -21.28 -9.26 -11.92
N GLU A 123 -22.02 -9.37 -13.02
CA GLU A 123 -21.65 -8.78 -14.30
C GLU A 123 -21.58 -7.24 -14.23
N LYS A 124 -22.51 -6.60 -13.52
CA LYS A 124 -22.64 -5.14 -13.45
C LYS A 124 -21.83 -4.52 -12.31
N LEU A 125 -21.74 -5.18 -11.17
CA LEU A 125 -21.11 -4.65 -9.96
C LEU A 125 -19.78 -5.32 -9.64
N GLY A 126 -19.52 -6.54 -10.11
CA GLY A 126 -18.27 -7.27 -9.92
C GLY A 126 -17.10 -6.71 -10.73
N PRO A 127 -15.95 -7.41 -10.72
CA PRO A 127 -14.82 -7.08 -11.57
C PRO A 127 -15.25 -7.08 -13.04
N PRO A 128 -14.75 -6.15 -13.87
CA PRO A 128 -15.07 -6.15 -15.29
C PRO A 128 -14.41 -7.34 -15.99
N PRO A 129 -14.98 -7.85 -17.09
CA PRO A 129 -14.21 -8.74 -17.97
C PRO A 129 -13.01 -7.99 -18.56
N SER A 130 -11.93 -8.74 -18.90
CA SER A 130 -10.65 -8.15 -19.33
C SER A 130 -10.79 -7.19 -20.49
N GLU A 131 -11.66 -7.49 -21.45
CA GLU A 131 -11.88 -6.63 -22.64
C GLU A 131 -12.50 -5.27 -22.30
N LYS A 132 -13.12 -5.16 -21.11
CA LYS A 132 -13.74 -3.92 -20.61
C LYS A 132 -12.99 -3.31 -19.45
N ALA A 133 -11.90 -3.94 -18.99
CA ALA A 133 -11.11 -3.44 -17.89
C ALA A 133 -10.36 -2.16 -18.31
N GLN A 134 -10.77 -1.05 -17.71
CA GLN A 134 -10.11 0.24 -17.92
C GLN A 134 -8.89 0.34 -17.00
N GLN A 135 -7.94 1.19 -17.38
CA GLN A 135 -6.81 1.49 -16.53
C GLN A 135 -7.26 2.14 -15.22
N ASN A 136 -6.64 1.72 -14.15
CA ASN A 136 -6.79 2.29 -12.82
C ASN A 136 -5.41 2.44 -12.19
N ARG A 137 -5.36 3.04 -11.00
CA ARG A 137 -4.10 3.27 -10.27
C ARG A 137 -3.24 2.01 -10.15
N MET A 138 -3.84 0.85 -9.86
CA MET A 138 -3.12 -0.39 -9.58
C MET A 138 -3.31 -1.45 -10.67
N SER A 139 -4.07 -1.16 -11.72
CA SER A 139 -4.28 -2.11 -12.83
C SER A 139 -4.19 -1.40 -14.17
N PRO A 140 -3.36 -1.87 -15.12
CA PRO A 140 -3.36 -1.40 -16.48
C PRO A 140 -4.66 -1.80 -17.21
N ALA A 141 -4.94 -1.15 -18.34
CA ALA A 141 -6.06 -1.54 -19.19
C ALA A 141 -5.91 -3.01 -19.64
N GLY A 142 -7.02 -3.76 -19.65
CA GLY A 142 -7.03 -5.17 -19.99
C GLY A 142 -6.76 -6.12 -18.82
N ILE A 143 -6.30 -5.62 -17.67
CA ILE A 143 -6.09 -6.43 -16.46
C ILE A 143 -7.21 -6.12 -15.46
N SER A 144 -8.09 -7.11 -15.29
CA SER A 144 -9.23 -7.00 -14.39
C SER A 144 -8.80 -7.12 -12.94
N MET A 145 -9.32 -6.23 -12.09
CA MET A 145 -9.19 -6.31 -10.63
C MET A 145 -10.48 -5.83 -9.96
N PHE A 146 -10.71 -6.33 -8.75
CA PHE A 146 -11.82 -5.89 -7.92
C PHE A 146 -11.35 -4.76 -7.00
N TYR A 147 -11.95 -3.58 -7.10
CA TYR A 147 -11.75 -2.44 -6.21
C TYR A 147 -12.94 -2.30 -5.29
N GLY A 148 -12.69 -2.16 -4.00
CA GLY A 148 -13.73 -2.02 -3.00
C GLY A 148 -13.25 -1.29 -1.74
N ALA A 149 -14.18 -1.07 -0.81
CA ALA A 149 -13.89 -0.54 0.52
C ALA A 149 -14.66 -1.33 1.58
N PHE A 150 -14.28 -1.16 2.85
CA PHE A 150 -14.89 -1.91 3.96
C PHE A 150 -16.09 -1.17 4.57
N ASP A 151 -16.42 0.00 4.07
CA ASP A 151 -17.62 0.76 4.41
C ASP A 151 -18.21 1.46 3.17
N GLN A 152 -19.51 1.77 3.24
CA GLN A 152 -20.22 2.38 2.12
C GLN A 152 -19.87 3.86 1.93
N GLU A 153 -19.56 4.58 3.00
CA GLU A 153 -19.25 6.00 2.94
C GLU A 153 -17.96 6.24 2.16
N THR A 154 -16.96 5.37 2.35
CA THR A 154 -15.71 5.39 1.60
C THR A 154 -15.95 5.14 0.11
N ILE A 155 -16.81 4.18 -0.24
CA ILE A 155 -17.18 3.95 -1.65
C ILE A 155 -17.85 5.19 -2.26
N ILE A 156 -18.74 5.83 -1.53
CA ILE A 156 -19.40 7.06 -1.96
C ILE A 156 -18.34 8.16 -2.18
N ALA A 157 -17.42 8.35 -1.22
CA ALA A 157 -16.36 9.35 -1.33
C ALA A 157 -15.40 9.11 -2.50
N GLU A 158 -15.11 7.84 -2.83
CA GLU A 158 -14.24 7.47 -3.96
C GLU A 158 -14.92 7.70 -5.34
N ILE A 159 -16.25 7.52 -5.42
CA ILE A 159 -16.99 7.57 -6.68
C ILE A 159 -17.51 8.97 -6.98
N LEU A 160 -17.94 9.71 -5.95
CA LEU A 160 -18.53 11.02 -6.15
C LEU A 160 -17.44 12.03 -6.53
N ASP A 161 -17.58 12.55 -7.72
CA ASP A 161 -16.93 13.77 -8.16
C ASP A 161 -17.76 14.99 -7.70
N GLU A 162 -17.11 16.09 -7.39
CA GLU A 162 -17.71 17.25 -6.72
C GLU A 162 -18.93 17.88 -7.43
N ASN A 163 -19.21 17.48 -8.67
CA ASN A 163 -20.20 18.14 -9.52
C ASN A 163 -21.26 17.24 -10.17
N LEU A 164 -21.37 15.96 -9.76
CA LEU A 164 -22.29 15.03 -10.41
C LEU A 164 -23.31 14.46 -9.42
N PHE A 165 -24.58 14.83 -9.64
CA PHE A 165 -25.77 14.27 -8.94
C PHE A 165 -26.24 13.01 -9.66
N GLU A 166 -25.37 12.03 -9.83
CA GLU A 166 -25.75 10.75 -10.41
C GLU A 166 -26.05 9.72 -9.33
N PRO A 167 -27.05 8.85 -9.55
CA PRO A 167 -27.27 7.72 -8.67
C PRO A 167 -26.02 6.82 -8.66
N VAL A 168 -25.74 6.23 -7.51
CA VAL A 168 -24.67 5.24 -7.33
C VAL A 168 -25.30 3.94 -6.87
N THR A 169 -25.02 2.85 -7.55
CA THR A 169 -25.38 1.52 -7.09
C THR A 169 -24.20 0.90 -6.35
N ILE A 170 -24.43 0.53 -5.08
CA ILE A 170 -23.41 -0.08 -4.21
C ILE A 170 -23.78 -1.55 -4.00
N GLY A 171 -22.89 -2.46 -4.39
CA GLY A 171 -22.99 -3.88 -4.08
C GLY A 171 -22.22 -4.23 -2.81
N SER A 172 -22.82 -5.08 -1.98
CA SER A 172 -22.19 -5.71 -0.84
C SER A 172 -21.71 -7.10 -1.25
N PHE A 173 -20.41 -7.32 -1.20
CA PHE A 173 -19.75 -8.58 -1.51
C PHE A 173 -19.23 -9.22 -0.24
N LYS A 174 -19.27 -10.54 -0.20
CA LYS A 174 -18.70 -11.32 0.90
C LYS A 174 -17.62 -12.25 0.38
N THR A 175 -16.51 -12.33 1.09
CA THR A 175 -15.46 -13.31 0.77
C THR A 175 -15.97 -14.73 1.04
N THR A 176 -15.72 -15.64 0.11
CA THR A 176 -16.21 -17.04 0.20
C THR A 176 -15.17 -18.00 0.79
N GLN A 177 -13.93 -17.57 0.87
CA GLN A 177 -12.81 -18.34 1.42
C GLN A 177 -11.76 -17.40 2.03
N ASP A 178 -10.85 -17.97 2.81
CA ASP A 178 -9.71 -17.25 3.39
C ASP A 178 -8.62 -17.08 2.32
N PHE A 179 -7.97 -15.91 2.32
CA PHE A 179 -6.77 -15.66 1.52
C PHE A 179 -5.91 -14.55 2.14
N ASN A 180 -4.68 -14.41 1.70
CA ASN A 180 -3.80 -13.38 2.24
C ASN A 180 -3.80 -12.13 1.35
N VAL A 181 -3.53 -11.00 2.01
CA VAL A 181 -3.39 -9.69 1.38
C VAL A 181 -2.18 -8.96 1.97
N ILE A 182 -1.64 -8.00 1.24
CA ILE A 182 -0.72 -7.01 1.81
C ILE A 182 -1.57 -5.90 2.44
N ASP A 183 -1.47 -5.72 3.74
CA ASP A 183 -2.25 -4.71 4.48
C ASP A 183 -1.39 -3.50 4.84
N PHE A 184 -1.32 -2.51 3.96
CA PHE A 184 -0.60 -1.25 4.21
C PHE A 184 -1.27 -0.38 5.29
N THR A 185 -2.53 -0.64 5.64
CA THR A 185 -3.19 0.08 6.74
C THR A 185 -2.62 -0.29 8.12
N LYS A 186 -1.85 -1.39 8.18
CA LYS A 186 -1.16 -1.87 9.38
C LYS A 186 0.25 -1.32 9.57
N LEU A 187 0.70 -0.42 8.70
CA LEU A 187 2.01 0.22 8.90
C LEU A 187 2.08 0.86 10.30
N PRO A 188 3.09 0.51 11.12
CA PRO A 188 3.26 1.08 12.45
C PRO A 188 3.38 2.62 12.38
N GLN A 189 2.88 3.30 13.41
CA GLN A 189 3.07 4.75 13.48
C GLN A 189 4.54 5.13 13.67
N PHE A 190 5.24 4.39 14.50
CA PHE A 190 6.68 4.54 14.73
C PHE A 190 7.27 3.22 15.23
N ILE A 191 8.58 3.07 15.09
CA ILE A 191 9.37 2.06 15.77
C ILE A 191 10.35 2.82 16.66
N SER A 192 10.36 2.48 17.96
CA SER A 192 11.27 3.07 18.92
C SER A 192 12.71 2.69 18.57
N ILE A 193 13.63 3.62 18.69
CA ILE A 193 15.09 3.36 18.60
C ILE A 193 15.56 2.43 19.73
N PHE A 194 14.80 2.38 20.82
CA PHE A 194 15.09 1.53 21.99
C PHE A 194 14.47 0.12 21.89
N ASP A 195 13.71 -0.19 20.84
CA ASP A 195 13.23 -1.54 20.60
C ASP A 195 14.34 -2.35 19.90
N LYS A 196 15.13 -3.08 20.70
CA LYS A 196 16.30 -3.87 20.24
C LYS A 196 15.96 -4.84 19.10
N GLU A 197 14.75 -5.38 19.07
CA GLU A 197 14.33 -6.33 18.03
C GLU A 197 13.91 -5.65 16.73
N LYS A 198 13.27 -4.47 16.84
CA LYS A 198 12.62 -3.81 15.70
C LYS A 198 13.33 -2.57 15.21
N SER A 199 14.28 -2.00 15.99
CA SER A 199 14.97 -0.77 15.62
C SER A 199 15.60 -0.81 14.22
N ARG A 200 16.12 -1.98 13.81
CA ARG A 200 16.67 -2.23 12.47
C ARG A 200 15.68 -2.00 11.33
N TYR A 201 14.36 -2.10 11.57
CA TYR A 201 13.32 -1.89 10.55
C TYR A 201 12.83 -0.44 10.49
N ARG A 202 13.41 0.44 11.29
CA ARG A 202 12.95 1.83 11.43
C ARG A 202 13.10 2.62 10.12
N GLU A 203 14.24 2.49 9.47
CA GLU A 203 14.50 3.20 8.20
C GLU A 203 13.60 2.67 7.08
N GLY A 204 13.40 1.36 7.01
CA GLY A 204 12.42 0.74 6.10
C GLY A 204 11.00 1.24 6.36
N LEU A 205 10.57 1.41 7.63
CA LEU A 205 9.27 1.98 7.95
C LEU A 205 9.14 3.44 7.48
N ILE A 206 10.17 4.26 7.68
CA ILE A 206 10.18 5.66 7.22
C ILE A 206 10.03 5.72 5.70
N PHE A 207 10.77 4.89 4.97
CA PHE A 207 10.62 4.74 3.53
C PHE A 207 9.22 4.28 3.15
N MET A 208 8.70 3.19 3.74
CA MET A 208 7.40 2.63 3.39
C MET A 208 6.24 3.59 3.63
N LYS A 209 6.33 4.48 4.62
CA LYS A 209 5.35 5.56 4.80
C LYS A 209 5.38 6.59 3.66
N SER A 210 6.57 6.95 3.20
CA SER A 210 6.71 7.85 2.05
C SER A 210 6.21 7.19 0.77
N PHE A 211 6.61 5.94 0.54
CA PHE A 211 6.14 5.11 -0.57
C PHE A 211 4.61 4.98 -0.58
N LEU A 212 3.99 4.62 0.55
CA LEU A 212 2.53 4.47 0.63
C LEU A 212 1.81 5.78 0.29
N ARG A 213 2.32 6.91 0.76
CA ARG A 213 1.74 8.23 0.43
C ARG A 213 1.73 8.45 -1.09
N ASP A 214 2.84 8.16 -1.78
CA ASP A 214 2.92 8.27 -3.23
C ASP A 214 2.00 7.24 -3.92
N PHE A 215 1.94 6.02 -3.38
CA PHE A 215 1.15 4.92 -3.90
C PHE A 215 -0.37 5.21 -3.86
N VAL A 216 -0.86 5.92 -2.83
CA VAL A 216 -2.28 6.26 -2.68
C VAL A 216 -2.64 7.68 -3.13
N SER A 217 -1.65 8.52 -3.46
CA SER A 217 -1.89 9.92 -3.85
C SER A 217 -2.81 10.03 -5.07
N PRO A 218 -3.80 10.93 -5.05
CA PRO A 218 -4.63 11.20 -6.20
C PRO A 218 -3.75 11.65 -7.39
N VAL A 219 -4.09 11.17 -8.57
CA VAL A 219 -3.49 11.62 -9.84
C VAL A 219 -4.45 12.63 -10.46
N GLU A 220 -3.89 13.73 -11.00
CA GLU A 220 -4.68 14.72 -11.70
C GLU A 220 -5.30 14.11 -12.96
N LYS A 221 -6.57 14.43 -13.23
CA LYS A 221 -7.29 13.98 -14.43
C LYS A 221 -7.04 14.94 -15.57
N ASP A 222 -5.79 15.02 -16.01
CA ASP A 222 -5.31 15.89 -17.10
C ASP A 222 -5.09 15.16 -18.43
N GLY A 223 -5.51 13.87 -18.50
CA GLY A 223 -5.31 12.99 -19.65
C GLY A 223 -3.97 12.26 -19.64
N ARG A 224 -3.14 12.43 -18.60
CA ARG A 224 -1.84 11.76 -18.43
C ARG A 224 -1.87 10.60 -17.44
N GLU A 225 -3.05 10.23 -16.95
CA GLU A 225 -3.23 9.15 -15.97
C GLU A 225 -2.59 7.83 -16.45
N HIS A 226 -2.58 7.58 -17.77
CA HIS A 226 -1.92 6.42 -18.38
C HIS A 226 -0.39 6.41 -18.24
N VAL A 227 0.22 7.53 -17.86
CA VAL A 227 1.65 7.65 -17.51
C VAL A 227 1.82 7.61 -16.00
N ASP A 228 0.96 8.33 -15.29
CA ASP A 228 1.10 8.55 -13.87
C ASP A 228 0.78 7.32 -13.02
N TYR A 229 -0.10 6.45 -13.50
CA TYR A 229 -0.40 5.16 -12.86
C TYR A 229 0.68 4.07 -13.05
N VAL A 230 1.59 4.23 -14.02
CA VAL A 230 2.56 3.17 -14.35
C VAL A 230 3.38 2.69 -13.15
N PRO A 231 3.94 3.56 -12.28
CA PRO A 231 4.72 3.08 -11.14
C PRO A 231 3.92 2.20 -10.18
N THR A 232 2.69 2.60 -9.86
CA THR A 232 1.82 1.85 -8.94
C THR A 232 1.33 0.55 -9.56
N GLN A 233 1.07 0.55 -10.88
CA GLN A 233 0.72 -0.66 -11.62
C GLN A 233 1.87 -1.67 -11.60
N VAL A 234 3.11 -1.25 -11.85
CA VAL A 234 4.29 -2.14 -11.83
C VAL A 234 4.52 -2.71 -10.44
N VAL A 235 4.40 -1.90 -9.38
CA VAL A 235 4.52 -2.42 -8.00
C VAL A 235 3.41 -3.42 -7.71
N THR A 236 2.18 -3.16 -8.16
CA THR A 236 1.06 -4.09 -7.93
C THR A 236 1.27 -5.43 -8.65
N GLU A 237 1.73 -5.41 -9.91
CA GLU A 237 2.08 -6.62 -10.65
C GLU A 237 3.25 -7.36 -9.98
N PHE A 238 4.29 -6.63 -9.56
CA PHE A 238 5.40 -7.21 -8.84
C PHE A 238 4.97 -7.90 -7.54
N ILE A 239 4.12 -7.24 -6.72
CA ILE A 239 3.57 -7.84 -5.50
C ILE A 239 2.78 -9.11 -5.84
N ARG A 240 1.90 -9.05 -6.83
CA ARG A 240 1.10 -10.21 -7.27
C ARG A 240 1.96 -11.42 -7.62
N ASP A 241 3.06 -11.21 -8.33
CA ASP A 241 3.90 -12.30 -8.85
C ASP A 241 5.00 -12.73 -7.88
N SER A 242 5.55 -11.80 -7.07
CA SER A 242 6.67 -12.10 -6.16
C SER A 242 6.27 -12.83 -4.89
N PHE A 243 5.02 -12.73 -4.46
CA PHE A 243 4.52 -13.34 -3.23
C PHE A 243 3.66 -14.60 -3.48
N LEU A 244 3.95 -15.36 -4.53
CA LEU A 244 3.19 -16.58 -4.88
C LEU A 244 3.15 -17.61 -3.73
N SER A 245 4.26 -17.77 -2.99
CA SER A 245 4.35 -18.68 -1.84
C SER A 245 3.43 -18.29 -0.67
N TYR A 246 3.04 -17.03 -0.59
CA TYR A 246 2.15 -16.50 0.46
C TYR A 246 0.67 -16.46 0.03
N ASN A 247 0.36 -16.85 -1.21
CA ASN A 247 -1.00 -16.78 -1.78
C ASN A 247 -1.64 -15.38 -1.60
N ILE A 248 -0.91 -14.33 -2.00
CA ILE A 248 -1.40 -12.96 -1.92
C ILE A 248 -2.42 -12.72 -3.02
N GLN A 249 -3.63 -12.37 -2.64
CA GLN A 249 -4.75 -12.12 -3.55
C GLN A 249 -5.19 -10.64 -3.60
N GLY A 250 -4.44 -9.74 -2.98
CA GLY A 250 -4.76 -8.33 -3.04
C GLY A 250 -3.94 -7.46 -2.10
N ILE A 251 -4.27 -6.16 -2.12
CA ILE A 251 -3.65 -5.11 -1.33
C ILE A 251 -4.75 -4.32 -0.62
N LEU A 252 -4.58 -4.09 0.68
CA LEU A 252 -5.38 -3.16 1.46
C LEU A 252 -4.59 -1.86 1.66
N TYR A 253 -5.26 -0.74 1.48
CA TYR A 253 -4.63 0.58 1.56
C TYR A 253 -5.61 1.63 2.10
N PRO A 254 -5.12 2.74 2.68
CA PRO A 254 -5.98 3.82 3.12
C PRO A 254 -6.50 4.62 1.92
N SER A 255 -7.80 4.97 1.94
CA SER A 255 -8.39 5.88 0.96
C SER A 255 -7.75 7.26 1.04
N SER A 256 -7.44 7.85 -0.10
CA SER A 256 -6.95 9.23 -0.17
C SER A 256 -8.03 10.29 0.17
N LYS A 257 -9.28 9.88 0.34
CA LYS A 257 -10.42 10.77 0.60
C LYS A 257 -10.74 10.91 2.08
N ASN A 258 -10.72 9.82 2.83
CA ASN A 258 -11.10 9.79 4.23
C ASN A 258 -10.21 8.92 5.11
N ASN A 259 -9.12 8.37 4.55
CA ASN A 259 -8.16 7.50 5.22
C ASN A 259 -8.74 6.16 5.72
N GLU A 260 -9.98 5.83 5.34
CA GLU A 260 -10.58 4.54 5.64
C GLU A 260 -10.07 3.44 4.71
N LYS A 261 -10.31 2.18 5.09
CA LYS A 261 -9.74 1.02 4.43
C LYS A 261 -10.38 0.74 3.07
N CYS A 262 -9.56 0.72 2.04
CA CYS A 262 -9.87 0.26 0.69
C CYS A 262 -9.10 -1.00 0.34
N CYS A 263 -9.55 -1.71 -0.70
CA CYS A 263 -8.84 -2.86 -1.25
C CYS A 263 -8.79 -2.84 -2.78
N VAL A 264 -7.72 -3.42 -3.31
CA VAL A 264 -7.67 -3.98 -4.65
C VAL A 264 -7.42 -5.47 -4.54
N LEU A 265 -8.32 -6.29 -5.09
CA LEU A 265 -8.17 -7.75 -5.11
C LEU A 265 -7.89 -8.20 -6.55
N PHE A 266 -6.99 -9.17 -6.70
CA PHE A 266 -6.49 -9.65 -7.98
C PHE A 266 -7.47 -10.63 -8.65
N PHE A 267 -8.75 -10.30 -8.61
CA PHE A 267 -9.86 -11.10 -9.09
C PHE A 267 -10.46 -10.52 -10.36
N ASP A 268 -10.84 -11.40 -11.27
CA ASP A 268 -11.62 -11.08 -12.44
C ASP A 268 -13.09 -11.51 -12.29
N CYS A 269 -13.89 -11.37 -13.35
CA CYS A 269 -15.31 -11.69 -13.32
C CYS A 269 -15.61 -13.18 -13.05
N SER A 270 -14.67 -14.10 -13.32
CA SER A 270 -14.82 -15.53 -13.05
C SER A 270 -14.73 -15.87 -11.57
N ASN A 271 -14.13 -15.01 -10.77
CA ASN A 271 -13.96 -15.17 -9.32
C ASN A 271 -15.14 -14.63 -8.49
N CYS A 272 -16.19 -14.15 -9.14
CA CYS A 272 -17.37 -13.58 -8.50
C CYS A 272 -18.62 -14.39 -8.82
N THR A 273 -19.44 -14.63 -7.82
CA THR A 273 -20.74 -15.31 -7.97
C THR A 273 -21.86 -14.53 -7.28
N GLN A 274 -23.10 -14.81 -7.66
CA GLN A 274 -24.32 -14.48 -6.92
C GLN A 274 -25.15 -15.73 -6.59
N ASP A 275 -24.60 -16.91 -6.90
CA ASP A 275 -25.20 -18.20 -6.55
C ASP A 275 -24.57 -18.68 -5.23
N ALA A 276 -25.39 -18.75 -4.18
CA ALA A 276 -24.96 -19.20 -2.86
C ALA A 276 -24.52 -20.70 -2.84
N GLN A 277 -24.84 -21.46 -3.89
CA GLN A 277 -24.47 -22.88 -4.02
C GLN A 277 -23.28 -23.08 -4.95
N ASP A 278 -22.66 -22.01 -5.45
CA ASP A 278 -21.47 -22.09 -6.29
C ASP A 278 -20.28 -22.56 -5.46
N ASP A 279 -19.86 -23.81 -5.67
CA ASP A 279 -18.78 -24.48 -4.94
C ASP A 279 -17.43 -24.49 -5.71
N ARG A 280 -17.35 -23.75 -6.81
CA ARG A 280 -16.09 -23.64 -7.57
C ARG A 280 -14.98 -23.08 -6.68
N SER A 281 -13.83 -23.74 -6.65
CA SER A 281 -12.68 -23.34 -5.83
C SER A 281 -12.08 -21.97 -6.19
N GLN A 282 -12.41 -21.47 -7.38
CA GLN A 282 -11.94 -20.16 -7.88
C GLN A 282 -12.89 -19.01 -7.54
N ILE A 283 -13.99 -19.26 -6.83
CA ILE A 283 -14.89 -18.21 -6.37
C ILE A 283 -14.34 -17.63 -5.07
N TYR A 284 -14.09 -16.34 -5.08
CA TYR A 284 -13.56 -15.58 -3.94
C TYR A 284 -14.56 -14.56 -3.40
N LEU A 285 -15.52 -14.13 -4.23
CA LEU A 285 -16.50 -13.11 -3.87
C LEU A 285 -17.92 -13.56 -4.21
N SER A 286 -18.86 -13.40 -3.26
CA SER A 286 -20.29 -13.55 -3.46
C SER A 286 -20.98 -12.20 -3.34
N LEU A 287 -21.81 -11.84 -4.33
CA LEU A 287 -22.66 -10.66 -4.26
C LEU A 287 -23.89 -10.97 -3.41
N GLU A 288 -23.99 -10.35 -2.24
CA GLU A 288 -25.08 -10.58 -1.28
C GLU A 288 -26.28 -9.65 -1.50
N SER A 289 -26.00 -8.37 -1.71
CA SER A 289 -27.03 -7.35 -1.91
C SER A 289 -26.49 -6.17 -2.72
N ALA A 290 -27.40 -5.36 -3.24
CA ALA A 290 -27.02 -4.08 -3.82
C ALA A 290 -28.16 -3.06 -3.66
N ASP A 291 -27.77 -1.84 -3.28
CA ASP A 291 -28.65 -0.70 -3.10
C ASP A 291 -28.26 0.44 -4.03
N THR A 292 -29.26 1.16 -4.54
CA THR A 292 -29.03 2.37 -5.32
C THR A 292 -29.34 3.57 -4.44
N ILE A 293 -28.33 4.40 -4.23
CA ILE A 293 -28.46 5.66 -3.49
C ILE A 293 -28.32 6.84 -4.44
N VAL A 294 -29.01 7.93 -4.13
CA VAL A 294 -28.78 9.23 -4.77
C VAL A 294 -28.03 10.07 -3.76
N ALA A 295 -26.78 10.38 -4.05
CA ALA A 295 -26.00 11.24 -3.19
C ALA A 295 -26.54 12.66 -3.26
N LEU A 296 -27.02 13.18 -2.13
CA LEU A 296 -27.44 14.56 -1.98
C LEU A 296 -26.25 15.43 -1.55
N PRO A 297 -26.21 16.71 -1.98
CA PRO A 297 -25.12 17.62 -1.66
C PRO A 297 -24.89 17.85 -0.16
N GLU A 298 -25.91 17.60 0.66
CA GLU A 298 -25.88 17.81 2.11
C GLU A 298 -24.86 16.93 2.86
N PHE A 299 -24.46 15.80 2.29
CA PHE A 299 -23.43 14.94 2.89
C PHE A 299 -22.04 15.58 2.94
N LYS A 300 -21.81 16.64 2.17
CA LYS A 300 -20.54 17.38 2.18
C LYS A 300 -20.39 18.38 3.34
N TYR A 301 -21.49 18.87 3.90
CA TYR A 301 -21.47 19.95 4.90
C TYR A 301 -21.46 19.48 6.34
N SER A 302 -21.86 18.26 6.65
CA SER A 302 -21.89 17.76 8.03
C SER A 302 -20.54 17.32 8.59
N ARG A 303 -19.49 17.16 7.78
CA ARG A 303 -18.14 16.76 8.22
C ARG A 303 -17.09 17.88 8.22
N LEU A 304 -17.43 19.09 7.80
CA LEU A 304 -16.51 20.24 7.82
C LEU A 304 -16.62 21.10 9.10
N ASN A 305 -17.49 20.73 10.04
CA ASN A 305 -17.74 21.49 11.27
C ASN A 305 -17.64 20.66 12.56
N GLU A 306 -16.91 19.52 12.57
CA GLU A 306 -16.50 18.84 13.82
C GLU A 306 -14.99 18.75 13.95
#